data_7916d0475c52f52227a2ced5f2ecf9f5
#
_entry.id   7916d0475c52f52227a2ced5f2ecf9f5
#
_cell.length_a   1.000
_cell.length_b   1.000
_cell.length_c   1.000
_cell.angle_alpha   90.00
_cell.angle_beta   90.00
_cell.angle_gamma   90.00
#
_symmetry.space_group_name_H-M   'P 1'
#
loop_
_entity.id
_entity.type
_entity.pdbx_description
1 polymer ?
#
loop_
_entity_poly.entity_id
_entity_poly.type
_entity_poly.pdbx_seq_one_letter_code
_entity_poly.pdbx_strand_id
1 'polypeptide(L)'
;LILKFLETAELYSTILVYYTGHGVQIDGENYFVPIDCEYKNSKAIFTETQLVGINAITDFMTANPSKTNIMILDACRSNPGFSKDVAGDGLTEVMAGNGTLIAFATAPNKVALASQNEDENSFYTKALLDNIVRPNIKIEDMFKSVRNDVVLLSDGEQVPWENTSLN
;
A
#
# COMPACT_ATOMS: atom_id res chain seq x y z
N LEU A 1 -8.89 9.61 12.69
CA LEU A 1 -8.13 8.49 13.27
C LEU A 1 -6.66 8.56 12.85
N ILE A 2 -6.35 8.64 11.56
CA ILE A 2 -4.97 8.68 11.01
C ILE A 2 -4.17 9.85 11.57
N LEU A 3 -4.70 11.08 11.55
CA LEU A 3 -4.00 12.26 12.09
C LEU A 3 -3.60 12.09 13.56
N LYS A 4 -4.52 11.56 14.39
CA LYS A 4 -4.22 11.29 15.80
C LYS A 4 -3.14 10.22 15.98
N PHE A 5 -3.12 9.19 15.13
CA PHE A 5 -2.06 8.19 15.11
C PHE A 5 -0.71 8.83 14.75
N LEU A 6 -0.69 9.66 13.71
CA LEU A 6 0.52 10.34 13.26
C LEU A 6 1.11 11.27 14.33
N GLU A 7 0.27 12.04 15.06
CA GLU A 7 0.69 12.85 16.21
C GLU A 7 1.35 11.99 17.30
N THR A 8 0.77 10.81 17.59
CA THR A 8 1.36 9.87 18.57
C THR A 8 2.66 9.24 18.04
N ALA A 9 2.74 8.99 16.75
CA ALA A 9 3.90 8.39 16.10
C ALA A 9 5.16 9.26 16.19
N GLU A 10 5.03 10.57 16.39
CA GLU A 10 6.18 11.48 16.61
C GLU A 10 7.06 11.08 17.80
N LEU A 11 6.52 10.35 18.77
CA LEU A 11 7.24 9.88 19.95
C LEU A 11 8.13 8.65 19.71
N TYR A 12 8.00 8.00 18.54
CA TYR A 12 8.67 6.74 18.24
C TYR A 12 9.73 6.90 17.15
N SER A 13 10.76 6.07 17.19
CA SER A 13 11.85 6.05 16.20
C SER A 13 11.49 5.32 14.90
N THR A 14 10.46 4.48 14.95
CA THR A 14 9.98 3.71 13.80
C THR A 14 8.48 3.87 13.65
N ILE A 15 8.03 4.15 12.44
CA ILE A 15 6.62 4.25 12.07
C ILE A 15 6.34 3.18 11.03
N LEU A 16 5.34 2.34 11.28
CA LEU A 16 4.87 1.34 10.32
C LEU A 16 3.40 1.63 10.00
N VAL A 17 3.10 1.79 8.73
CA VAL A 17 1.74 1.88 8.19
C VAL A 17 1.53 0.68 7.27
N TYR A 18 0.57 -0.16 7.62
CA TYR A 18 0.10 -1.25 6.77
C TYR A 18 -1.34 -0.98 6.34
N TYR A 19 -1.59 -1.04 5.05
CA TYR A 19 -2.92 -0.90 4.49
C TYR A 19 -3.24 -2.08 3.56
N THR A 20 -4.39 -2.70 3.78
CA THR A 20 -5.00 -3.65 2.85
C THR A 20 -6.42 -3.19 2.54
N GLY A 21 -6.80 -3.20 1.27
CA GLY A 21 -8.11 -2.72 0.85
C GLY A 21 -8.12 -2.15 -0.56
N HIS A 22 -9.09 -1.27 -0.82
CA HIS A 22 -9.21 -0.63 -2.12
C HIS A 22 -8.38 0.64 -2.19
N GLY A 23 -7.59 0.76 -3.26
CA GLY A 23 -6.89 1.98 -3.60
C GLY A 23 -7.39 2.53 -4.93
N VAL A 24 -7.36 3.84 -5.10
CA VAL A 24 -7.72 4.50 -6.36
C VAL A 24 -6.68 5.56 -6.71
N GLN A 25 -6.54 5.80 -7.99
CA GLN A 25 -5.76 6.90 -8.53
C GLN A 25 -6.71 7.92 -9.15
N ILE A 26 -6.58 9.18 -8.77
CA ILE A 26 -7.34 10.29 -9.33
C ILE A 26 -6.33 11.39 -9.69
N ASP A 27 -6.32 11.82 -10.95
CA ASP A 27 -5.43 12.87 -11.47
C ASP A 27 -3.93 12.65 -11.14
N GLY A 28 -3.50 11.38 -11.13
CA GLY A 28 -2.11 11.01 -10.84
C GLY A 28 -1.79 10.83 -9.34
N GLU A 29 -2.74 11.13 -8.45
CA GLU A 29 -2.60 10.97 -7.00
C GLU A 29 -3.24 9.68 -6.52
N ASN A 30 -2.61 9.03 -5.53
CA ASN A 30 -3.08 7.78 -4.95
C ASN A 30 -3.89 8.03 -3.67
N TYR A 31 -4.97 7.31 -3.52
CA TYR A 31 -5.87 7.41 -2.36
C TYR A 31 -6.25 6.03 -1.82
N PHE A 32 -6.37 5.92 -0.51
CA PHE A 32 -7.07 4.82 0.15
C PHE A 32 -8.57 5.08 0.14
N VAL A 33 -9.34 4.02 -0.07
CA VAL A 33 -10.80 4.07 -0.02
C VAL A 33 -11.26 3.54 1.34
N PRO A 34 -11.72 4.42 2.26
CA PRO A 34 -12.23 3.99 3.55
C PRO A 34 -13.50 3.13 3.43
N ILE A 35 -13.76 2.31 4.46
CA ILE A 35 -14.90 1.37 4.47
C ILE A 35 -16.28 2.07 4.48
N ASP A 36 -16.31 3.31 4.92
CA ASP A 36 -17.50 4.15 5.00
C ASP A 36 -17.74 5.03 3.76
N CYS A 37 -16.97 4.80 2.70
CA CYS A 37 -17.23 5.44 1.41
C CYS A 37 -18.58 4.98 0.83
N GLU A 38 -19.44 5.94 0.50
CA GLU A 38 -20.74 5.65 -0.11
C GLU A 38 -20.64 5.43 -1.62
N TYR A 39 -21.31 4.38 -2.10
CA TYR A 39 -21.47 4.07 -3.53
C TYR A 39 -22.91 4.37 -3.94
N LYS A 40 -23.13 5.27 -4.89
CA LYS A 40 -24.46 5.51 -5.50
C LYS A 40 -24.47 5.06 -6.95
N ASN A 41 -25.40 4.15 -7.29
CA ASN A 41 -25.66 3.68 -8.67
C ASN A 41 -24.45 3.12 -9.42
N SER A 42 -23.63 2.30 -8.75
CA SER A 42 -22.41 1.74 -9.33
C SER A 42 -21.40 2.78 -9.83
N LYS A 43 -21.59 4.05 -9.49
CA LYS A 43 -20.61 5.12 -9.64
C LYS A 43 -20.22 5.58 -8.25
N ALA A 44 -18.96 5.44 -7.93
CA ALA A 44 -18.44 6.03 -6.72
C ALA A 44 -18.53 7.55 -6.86
N ILE A 45 -19.44 8.16 -6.09
CA ILE A 45 -19.46 9.61 -5.94
C ILE A 45 -18.53 9.89 -4.76
N PHE A 46 -17.22 9.97 -5.04
CA PHE A 46 -16.29 10.45 -4.03
C PHE A 46 -16.28 11.97 -4.07
N THR A 47 -16.45 12.52 -2.92
CA THR A 47 -15.84 13.81 -2.64
C THR A 47 -14.40 13.51 -2.20
N GLU A 48 -13.43 14.29 -2.63
CA GLU A 48 -12.03 14.19 -2.17
C GLU A 48 -11.92 14.11 -0.63
N THR A 49 -12.93 14.61 0.08
CA THR A 49 -13.04 14.59 1.54
C THR A 49 -13.29 13.20 2.14
N GLN A 50 -13.69 12.20 1.34
CA GLN A 50 -13.95 10.84 1.81
C GLN A 50 -12.75 9.91 1.58
N LEU A 51 -11.80 10.31 0.76
CA LEU A 51 -10.60 9.54 0.45
C LEU A 51 -9.43 9.97 1.33
N VAL A 52 -8.51 9.06 1.57
CA VAL A 52 -7.28 9.34 2.32
C VAL A 52 -6.12 9.37 1.35
N GLY A 53 -5.56 10.54 1.11
CA GLY A 53 -4.39 10.71 0.23
C GLY A 53 -3.16 10.00 0.78
N ILE A 54 -2.55 9.13 -0.03
CA ILE A 54 -1.32 8.41 0.35
C ILE A 54 -0.17 9.41 0.50
N ASN A 55 -0.08 10.41 -0.37
CA ASN A 55 0.97 11.42 -0.31
C ASN A 55 0.94 12.21 1.00
N ALA A 56 -0.24 12.55 1.54
CA ALA A 56 -0.35 13.24 2.82
C ALA A 56 0.24 12.42 3.98
N ILE A 57 0.11 11.08 3.93
CA ILE A 57 0.71 10.19 4.94
C ILE A 57 2.23 10.12 4.75
N THR A 58 2.70 9.96 3.51
CA THR A 58 4.14 9.89 3.22
C THR A 58 4.85 11.19 3.53
N ASP A 59 4.25 12.34 3.25
CA ASP A 59 4.79 13.66 3.58
C ASP A 59 4.97 13.82 5.09
N PHE A 60 3.98 13.39 5.88
CA PHE A 60 4.11 13.39 7.34
C PHE A 60 5.24 12.46 7.81
N MET A 61 5.31 11.22 7.27
CA MET A 61 6.34 10.26 7.64
C MET A 61 7.73 10.79 7.31
N THR A 62 7.91 11.45 6.18
CA THR A 62 9.20 11.99 5.70
C THR A 62 9.60 13.33 6.31
N ALA A 63 8.67 14.04 6.95
CA ALA A 63 8.94 15.30 7.63
C ALA A 63 9.98 15.17 8.76
N ASN A 64 10.18 13.95 9.29
CA ASN A 64 11.19 13.66 10.30
C ASN A 64 12.20 12.64 9.79
N PRO A 65 13.30 13.07 9.15
CA PRO A 65 14.27 12.18 8.51
C PRO A 65 15.09 11.32 9.49
N SER A 66 15.02 11.58 10.79
CA SER A 66 15.69 10.76 11.81
C SER A 66 14.93 9.48 12.14
N LYS A 67 13.74 9.29 11.59
CA LYS A 67 12.89 8.11 11.81
C LYS A 67 13.04 7.09 10.70
N THR A 68 12.81 5.84 11.05
CA THR A 68 12.60 4.76 10.07
C THR A 68 11.12 4.68 9.77
N ASN A 69 10.75 4.91 8.53
CA ASN A 69 9.37 4.89 8.08
C ASN A 69 9.14 3.73 7.14
N ILE A 70 8.13 2.91 7.41
CA ILE A 70 7.78 1.75 6.60
C ILE A 70 6.31 1.85 6.24
N MET A 71 6.00 1.85 4.95
CA MET A 71 4.63 1.80 4.45
C MET A 71 4.46 0.56 3.60
N ILE A 72 3.47 -0.27 3.92
CA ILE A 72 3.16 -1.50 3.20
C ILE A 72 1.75 -1.39 2.64
N LEU A 73 1.62 -1.51 1.32
CA LEU A 73 0.39 -1.29 0.59
C LEU A 73 -0.04 -2.55 -0.15
N ASP A 74 -0.96 -3.29 0.44
CA ASP A 74 -1.66 -4.41 -0.20
C ASP A 74 -3.02 -3.93 -0.70
N ALA A 75 -2.98 -3.00 -1.65
CA ALA A 75 -4.16 -2.41 -2.23
C ALA A 75 -4.50 -3.11 -3.55
N CYS A 76 -5.55 -3.91 -3.50
CA CYS A 76 -6.17 -4.45 -4.69
C CYS A 76 -7.04 -3.37 -5.35
N ARG A 77 -6.91 -3.26 -6.65
CA ARG A 77 -7.84 -2.49 -7.44
C ARG A 77 -8.85 -3.41 -8.12
N SER A 78 -9.76 -3.97 -7.35
CA SER A 78 -11.05 -4.36 -7.91
C SER A 78 -11.90 -3.09 -7.91
N ASN A 79 -12.22 -2.60 -9.10
CA ASN A 79 -13.00 -1.37 -9.28
C ASN A 79 -14.51 -1.66 -9.18
N PRO A 80 -15.11 -1.77 -7.97
CA PRO A 80 -16.55 -1.90 -7.88
C PRO A 80 -17.16 -0.53 -8.14
N GLY A 81 -17.37 -0.18 -9.41
CA GLY A 81 -18.19 0.97 -9.79
C GLY A 81 -17.46 2.25 -10.20
N PHE A 82 -16.13 2.27 -10.32
CA PHE A 82 -15.45 3.37 -10.98
C PHE A 82 -15.49 3.19 -12.51
N SER A 83 -15.88 4.21 -13.26
CA SER A 83 -15.67 4.18 -14.71
C SER A 83 -14.16 4.19 -15.00
N LYS A 84 -13.75 3.47 -16.03
CA LYS A 84 -12.34 3.46 -16.49
C LYS A 84 -11.79 4.85 -16.80
N ASP A 85 -12.68 5.82 -16.99
CA ASP A 85 -12.33 7.19 -17.33
C ASP A 85 -11.89 8.06 -16.14
N VAL A 86 -12.14 7.62 -14.89
CA VAL A 86 -11.82 8.39 -13.67
C VAL A 86 -10.58 7.85 -12.97
N ALA A 87 -10.23 6.61 -13.20
CA ALA A 87 -9.16 5.98 -12.45
C ALA A 87 -8.23 5.18 -13.37
N GLY A 88 -6.96 5.52 -13.46
CA GLY A 88 -5.90 4.79 -14.15
C GLY A 88 -5.76 3.32 -13.67
N ASP A 89 -5.00 2.44 -14.26
CA ASP A 89 -4.82 1.04 -13.80
C ASP A 89 -3.74 0.97 -12.70
N GLY A 90 -4.10 0.53 -11.48
CA GLY A 90 -3.19 0.39 -10.32
C GLY A 90 -2.89 1.71 -9.59
N LEU A 91 -2.08 1.64 -8.55
CA LEU A 91 -1.50 2.82 -7.91
C LEU A 91 -0.29 3.30 -8.71
N THR A 92 -0.06 4.60 -8.78
CA THR A 92 1.20 5.14 -9.31
C THR A 92 2.33 4.92 -8.31
N GLU A 93 3.56 5.01 -8.81
CA GLU A 93 4.73 5.01 -7.95
C GLU A 93 4.68 6.19 -6.96
N VAL A 94 4.96 5.91 -5.70
CA VAL A 94 5.18 6.90 -4.65
C VAL A 94 6.65 6.88 -4.29
N MET A 95 7.31 8.03 -4.38
CA MET A 95 8.73 8.14 -4.05
C MET A 95 8.93 8.10 -2.54
N ALA A 96 9.81 7.23 -2.08
CA ALA A 96 10.22 7.19 -0.69
C ALA A 96 11.11 8.40 -0.38
N GLY A 97 10.67 9.24 0.55
CA GLY A 97 11.52 10.28 1.13
C GLY A 97 12.57 9.68 2.07
N ASN A 98 13.50 10.50 2.56
CA ASN A 98 14.62 10.04 3.40
C ASN A 98 14.15 9.19 4.59
N GLY A 99 14.85 8.08 4.84
CA GLY A 99 14.55 7.16 5.93
C GLY A 99 13.23 6.37 5.75
N THR A 100 12.73 6.26 4.51
CA THR A 100 11.44 5.64 4.22
C THR A 100 11.60 4.44 3.28
N LEU A 101 10.82 3.40 3.53
CA LEU A 101 10.58 2.29 2.62
C LEU A 101 9.09 2.20 2.34
N ILE A 102 8.71 2.13 1.07
CA ILE A 102 7.34 1.91 0.62
C ILE A 102 7.30 0.61 -0.17
N ALA A 103 6.51 -0.35 0.28
CA ALA A 103 6.34 -1.65 -0.35
C ALA A 103 4.92 -1.78 -0.89
N PHE A 104 4.82 -2.17 -2.15
CA PHE A 104 3.56 -2.37 -2.88
C PHE A 104 3.37 -3.85 -3.20
N ALA A 105 2.15 -4.34 -3.06
CA ALA A 105 1.82 -5.72 -3.40
C ALA A 105 2.06 -6.06 -4.87
N THR A 106 2.08 -5.05 -5.76
CA THR A 106 2.34 -5.24 -7.20
C THR A 106 3.08 -4.04 -7.78
N ALA A 107 3.64 -4.21 -8.98
CA ALA A 107 4.32 -3.14 -9.71
C ALA A 107 3.39 -1.95 -9.99
N PRO A 108 3.93 -0.73 -10.16
CA PRO A 108 3.16 0.45 -10.50
C PRO A 108 2.26 0.22 -11.73
N ASN A 109 1.05 0.77 -11.69
CA ASN A 109 0.04 0.63 -12.75
C ASN A 109 -0.37 -0.82 -13.06
N LYS A 110 -0.20 -1.73 -12.09
CA LYS A 110 -0.69 -3.11 -12.14
C LYS A 110 -1.71 -3.36 -11.05
N VAL A 111 -2.54 -4.37 -11.25
CA VAL A 111 -3.55 -4.79 -10.28
C VAL A 111 -2.95 -5.87 -9.40
N ALA A 112 -3.06 -5.73 -8.08
CA ALA A 112 -2.77 -6.82 -7.15
C ALA A 112 -3.89 -7.85 -7.23
N LEU A 113 -3.52 -9.13 -7.24
CA LEU A 113 -4.46 -10.23 -7.27
C LEU A 113 -5.06 -10.43 -5.86
N ALA A 114 -6.37 -10.44 -5.77
CA ALA A 114 -7.07 -10.89 -4.58
C ALA A 114 -6.98 -12.41 -4.46
N SER A 115 -7.11 -12.95 -3.24
CA SER A 115 -7.32 -14.38 -3.07
C SER A 115 -8.58 -14.83 -3.84
N GLN A 116 -8.54 -16.06 -4.35
CA GLN A 116 -9.72 -16.67 -4.99
C GLN A 116 -10.81 -17.03 -3.97
N ASN A 117 -10.46 -17.14 -2.69
CA ASN A 117 -11.36 -17.38 -1.57
C ASN A 117 -11.45 -16.13 -0.70
N GLU A 118 -12.67 -15.68 -0.41
CA GLU A 118 -12.92 -14.48 0.41
C GLU A 118 -12.34 -14.57 1.83
N ASP A 119 -12.17 -15.79 2.36
CA ASP A 119 -11.63 -16.05 3.69
C ASP A 119 -10.09 -16.17 3.74
N GLU A 120 -9.41 -16.05 2.60
CA GLU A 120 -7.96 -16.19 2.53
C GLU A 120 -7.26 -14.82 2.34
N ASN A 121 -6.05 -14.70 2.91
CA ASN A 121 -5.18 -13.56 2.65
C ASN A 121 -4.77 -13.50 1.17
N SER A 122 -4.54 -12.31 0.66
CA SER A 122 -3.90 -12.10 -0.65
C SER A 122 -2.57 -12.85 -0.74
N PHE A 123 -2.08 -13.12 -1.95
CA PHE A 123 -0.74 -13.70 -2.15
C PHE A 123 0.35 -12.86 -1.46
N TYR A 124 0.22 -11.53 -1.51
CA TYR A 124 1.18 -10.64 -0.88
C TYR A 124 1.14 -10.71 0.65
N THR A 125 -0.04 -10.60 1.26
CA THR A 125 -0.19 -10.70 2.71
C THR A 125 0.26 -12.07 3.22
N LYS A 126 -0.03 -13.17 2.50
CA LYS A 126 0.44 -14.51 2.86
C LYS A 126 1.97 -14.58 2.87
N ALA A 127 2.60 -14.16 1.78
CA ALA A 127 4.06 -14.13 1.69
C ALA A 127 4.69 -13.21 2.74
N LEU A 128 4.07 -12.05 3.03
CA LEU A 128 4.52 -11.12 4.06
C LEU A 128 4.50 -11.78 5.45
N LEU A 129 3.42 -12.45 5.82
CA LEU A 129 3.29 -13.14 7.11
C LEU A 129 4.36 -14.23 7.31
N ASP A 130 4.69 -14.97 6.25
CA ASP A 130 5.69 -16.04 6.30
C ASP A 130 7.13 -15.49 6.45
N ASN A 131 7.39 -14.28 5.99
CA ASN A 131 8.72 -13.68 5.98
C ASN A 131 8.98 -12.67 7.11
N ILE A 132 7.97 -11.92 7.56
CA ILE A 132 8.13 -10.85 8.56
C ILE A 132 8.57 -11.35 9.94
N VAL A 133 8.30 -12.61 10.24
CA VAL A 133 8.67 -13.25 11.50
C VAL A 133 10.12 -13.74 11.54
N ARG A 134 10.86 -13.66 10.45
CA ARG A 134 12.24 -14.14 10.35
C ARG A 134 13.20 -13.21 11.11
N PRO A 135 13.91 -13.68 12.13
CA PRO A 135 14.81 -12.83 12.91
C PRO A 135 16.11 -12.52 12.14
N ASN A 136 16.73 -11.39 12.48
CA ASN A 136 18.06 -11.00 12.02
C ASN A 136 18.23 -10.91 10.49
N ILE A 137 17.17 -10.56 9.78
CA ILE A 137 17.18 -10.28 8.36
C ILE A 137 17.04 -8.78 8.12
N LYS A 138 17.76 -8.23 7.15
CA LYS A 138 17.53 -6.85 6.72
C LYS A 138 16.16 -6.74 6.07
N ILE A 139 15.51 -5.59 6.26
CA ILE A 139 14.15 -5.40 5.76
C ILE A 139 14.07 -5.51 4.23
N GLU A 140 15.07 -5.03 3.52
CA GLU A 140 15.15 -5.14 2.06
C GLU A 140 15.27 -6.60 1.61
N ASP A 141 16.05 -7.42 2.31
CA ASP A 141 16.19 -8.85 2.01
C ASP A 141 14.89 -9.60 2.35
N MET A 142 14.19 -9.17 3.41
CA MET A 142 12.87 -9.70 3.75
C MET A 142 11.86 -9.42 2.63
N PHE A 143 11.76 -8.17 2.14
CA PHE A 143 10.84 -7.84 1.04
C PHE A 143 11.25 -8.52 -0.28
N LYS A 144 12.54 -8.72 -0.53
CA LYS A 144 12.99 -9.53 -1.68
C LYS A 144 12.51 -10.98 -1.59
N SER A 145 12.48 -11.55 -0.37
CA SER A 145 11.91 -12.90 -0.16
C SER A 145 10.39 -12.89 -0.39
N VAL A 146 9.68 -11.90 0.15
CA VAL A 146 8.24 -11.70 -0.11
C VAL A 146 7.96 -11.64 -1.61
N ARG A 147 8.73 -10.86 -2.37
CA ARG A 147 8.58 -10.75 -3.83
C ARG A 147 8.72 -12.10 -4.51
N ASN A 148 9.75 -12.87 -4.17
CA ASN A 148 9.97 -14.19 -4.75
C ASN A 148 8.80 -15.14 -4.47
N ASP A 149 8.30 -15.14 -3.23
CA ASP A 149 7.18 -15.99 -2.83
C ASP A 149 5.89 -15.58 -3.54
N VAL A 150 5.60 -14.28 -3.68
CA VAL A 150 4.43 -13.79 -4.42
C VAL A 150 4.51 -14.18 -5.90
N VAL A 151 5.66 -14.05 -6.53
CA VAL A 151 5.86 -14.46 -7.93
C VAL A 151 5.58 -15.95 -8.10
N LEU A 152 6.03 -16.79 -7.16
CA LEU A 152 5.75 -18.23 -7.18
C LEU A 152 4.27 -18.53 -6.94
N LEU A 153 3.65 -17.89 -5.95
CA LEU A 153 2.24 -18.12 -5.59
C LEU A 153 1.26 -17.66 -6.67
N SER A 154 1.66 -16.67 -7.47
CA SER A 154 0.83 -16.08 -8.53
C SER A 154 1.17 -16.57 -9.94
N ASP A 155 2.00 -17.63 -10.06
CA ASP A 155 2.51 -18.11 -11.36
C ASP A 155 3.13 -16.99 -12.24
N GLY A 156 3.76 -16.00 -11.58
CA GLY A 156 4.41 -14.87 -12.24
C GLY A 156 3.48 -13.69 -12.60
N GLU A 157 2.19 -13.79 -12.31
CA GLU A 157 1.22 -12.76 -12.67
C GLU A 157 1.33 -11.50 -11.80
N GLN A 158 1.83 -11.64 -10.56
CA GLN A 158 2.00 -10.53 -9.60
C GLN A 158 3.46 -10.40 -9.18
N VAL A 159 4.02 -9.20 -9.35
CA VAL A 159 5.39 -8.88 -8.97
C VAL A 159 5.36 -7.70 -8.00
N PRO A 160 5.61 -7.91 -6.70
CA PRO A 160 5.74 -6.83 -5.72
C PRO A 160 6.86 -5.84 -6.07
N TRP A 161 6.67 -4.61 -5.62
CA TRP A 161 7.59 -3.52 -5.87
C TRP A 161 7.91 -2.78 -4.57
N GLU A 162 9.16 -2.35 -4.41
CA GLU A 162 9.57 -1.50 -3.29
C GLU A 162 10.31 -0.26 -3.80
N ASN A 163 10.09 0.86 -3.12
CA ASN A 163 10.89 2.07 -3.22
C ASN A 163 11.48 2.35 -1.83
N THR A 164 12.81 2.45 -1.72
CA THR A 164 13.49 2.58 -0.41
C THR A 164 14.58 3.63 -0.46
N SER A 165 14.67 4.40 0.62
CA SER A 165 15.75 5.32 0.94
C SER A 165 16.22 5.13 2.39
N LEU A 166 16.09 3.92 2.93
CA LEU A 166 16.66 3.55 4.23
C LEU A 166 18.19 3.59 4.18
N ASN A 167 18.82 3.95 5.32
CA ASN A 167 20.27 4.02 5.49
C ASN A 167 20.82 2.76 6.17
#